data_2593266372d3677ec3568d822b0282a5
#
_entry.id   2593266372d3677ec3568d822b0282a5
#
_cell.length_a   1.000
_cell.length_b   1.000
_cell.length_c   1.000
_cell.angle_alpha   90.00
_cell.angle_beta   90.00
_cell.angle_gamma   90.00
#
_symmetry.space_group_name_H-M   'P 1'
#
loop_
_entity.id
_entity.type
_entity.pdbx_description
1 polymer ?
#
loop_
_entity_poly.entity_id
_entity_poly.type
_entity_poly.pdbx_seq_one_letter_code
_entity_poly.pdbx_strand_id
1 'polypeptide(L)'
;FGMTEIVLSNGMKVYVKSTDYQADQITMSMRGEGGTSVYGDKDIPNFSFLTSAVAEAGVGDFTATRLRKALAGKSLKVAPAINSEGQRITGTSSVKDLETMLQLTHLYFTSPRKDSVAFEGMMNRTLSLLKNRNASSKVVYNDSLSAVLYDHNVRMAPVTKEIAEKADYNRILEIYRERFSDASNFKTVFIGKIDMSQLRPLLCQYLATLPATHKAEKTNKANVAQIVKKNEVVKFVRKQETPLANVSVFVTGNVPFSPKNDLTLDMLTRVLQIAYTDSVREEKGGTYGVSVSFSLEKEEDPNALVRISYKSDPKRYDELNPMIYKQLQNIADNGPVASSMDKVKKYLKKQYGQMAITNDYWSYVIWHELDDEADFDKDYCKMVDAISGEDVQKMAKLLLQQKQRIEVTMLSE
;
A
#
# COMPACT_ATOMS: atom_id res chain seq x y z
N PHE A 1 -23.88 3.23 1.45
CA PHE A 1 -22.71 3.83 2.10
C PHE A 1 -23.03 5.09 2.91
N GLY A 2 -24.23 5.71 2.73
CA GLY A 2 -24.59 6.96 3.38
C GLY A 2 -23.63 8.11 3.04
N MET A 3 -23.19 8.19 1.79
CA MET A 3 -22.33 9.26 1.28
C MET A 3 -23.06 10.18 0.31
N THR A 4 -22.62 11.43 0.23
CA THR A 4 -23.10 12.44 -0.71
C THR A 4 -22.06 12.62 -1.81
N GLU A 5 -22.47 12.54 -3.08
CA GLU A 5 -21.62 12.88 -4.23
C GLU A 5 -21.84 14.33 -4.64
N ILE A 6 -20.74 15.03 -4.90
CA ILE A 6 -20.72 16.42 -5.40
C ILE A 6 -19.78 16.47 -6.60
N VAL A 7 -20.24 17.05 -7.70
CA VAL A 7 -19.37 17.32 -8.87
C VAL A 7 -19.02 18.80 -8.85
N LEU A 8 -17.73 19.13 -8.78
CA LEU A 8 -17.22 20.49 -8.81
C LEU A 8 -17.18 21.04 -10.24
N SER A 9 -17.14 22.36 -10.37
CA SER A 9 -17.12 23.05 -11.69
C SER A 9 -15.92 22.66 -12.56
N ASN A 10 -14.80 22.24 -11.97
CA ASN A 10 -13.62 21.75 -12.67
C ASN A 10 -13.67 20.24 -13.01
N GLY A 11 -14.79 19.58 -12.75
CA GLY A 11 -14.99 18.16 -13.05
C GLY A 11 -14.56 17.18 -11.96
N MET A 12 -13.91 17.63 -10.88
CA MET A 12 -13.56 16.77 -9.74
C MET A 12 -14.82 16.22 -9.08
N LYS A 13 -14.82 14.92 -8.79
CA LYS A 13 -15.88 14.28 -8.01
C LYS A 13 -15.48 14.21 -6.54
N VAL A 14 -16.34 14.69 -5.68
CA VAL A 14 -16.16 14.70 -4.23
C VAL A 14 -17.24 13.85 -3.57
N TYR A 15 -16.82 12.92 -2.74
CA TYR A 15 -17.67 12.02 -1.98
C TYR A 15 -17.51 12.33 -0.50
N VAL A 16 -18.62 12.54 0.19
CA VAL A 16 -18.62 12.96 1.59
C VAL A 16 -19.42 11.97 2.43
N LYS A 17 -18.78 11.36 3.42
CA LYS A 17 -19.43 10.55 4.45
C LYS A 17 -19.28 11.24 5.81
N SER A 18 -20.36 11.81 6.31
CA SER A 18 -20.38 12.34 7.67
C SER A 18 -20.50 11.22 8.69
N THR A 19 -19.62 11.21 9.68
CA THR A 19 -19.58 10.24 10.77
C THR A 19 -19.40 10.93 12.12
N ASP A 20 -19.74 10.24 13.19
CA ASP A 20 -19.51 10.64 14.58
C ASP A 20 -18.53 9.71 15.31
N TYR A 21 -17.83 8.85 14.58
CA TYR A 21 -16.90 7.85 15.14
C TYR A 21 -15.75 8.48 15.91
N GLN A 22 -15.29 9.64 15.44
CA GLN A 22 -14.26 10.44 16.11
C GLN A 22 -14.75 11.88 16.24
N ALA A 23 -14.75 12.37 17.48
CA ALA A 23 -15.39 13.63 17.83
C ALA A 23 -14.81 14.87 17.15
N ASP A 24 -13.53 14.84 16.76
CA ASP A 24 -12.80 15.98 16.20
C ASP A 24 -11.79 15.53 15.12
N GLN A 25 -12.27 14.75 14.16
CA GLN A 25 -11.43 14.32 13.05
C GLN A 25 -12.20 14.34 11.73
N ILE A 26 -11.51 14.87 10.70
CA ILE A 26 -11.90 14.76 9.30
C ILE A 26 -10.70 14.19 8.54
N THR A 27 -10.94 13.17 7.72
CA THR A 27 -9.96 12.61 6.78
C THR A 27 -10.33 12.97 5.36
N MET A 28 -9.33 13.24 4.55
CA MET A 28 -9.45 13.51 3.11
C MET A 28 -8.50 12.60 2.34
N SER A 29 -8.98 12.00 1.27
CA SER A 29 -8.15 11.28 0.32
C SER A 29 -8.54 11.69 -1.10
N MET A 30 -7.61 12.34 -1.79
CA MET A 30 -7.73 12.76 -3.19
C MET A 30 -6.85 11.85 -4.04
N ARG A 31 -7.39 11.17 -5.05
CA ARG A 31 -6.67 10.22 -5.91
C ARG A 31 -6.92 10.50 -7.37
N GLY A 32 -5.85 10.44 -8.17
CA GLY A 32 -5.88 10.51 -9.64
C GLY A 32 -5.04 9.39 -10.24
N GLU A 33 -5.39 8.97 -11.44
CA GLU A 33 -4.68 7.92 -12.18
C GLU A 33 -3.47 8.47 -12.95
N GLY A 34 -2.59 7.57 -13.41
CA GLY A 34 -1.42 7.85 -14.23
C GLY A 34 -0.10 7.56 -13.52
N GLY A 35 0.16 8.24 -12.43
CA GLY A 35 1.38 8.05 -11.64
C GLY A 35 2.66 8.17 -12.45
N THR A 36 3.67 7.38 -12.11
CA THR A 36 4.92 7.34 -12.89
C THR A 36 4.85 6.42 -14.11
N SER A 37 3.78 5.62 -14.26
CA SER A 37 3.63 4.71 -15.40
C SER A 37 3.53 5.42 -16.76
N VAL A 38 3.09 6.67 -16.77
CA VAL A 38 2.95 7.47 -18.00
C VAL A 38 4.30 8.01 -18.53
N TYR A 39 5.38 7.83 -17.77
CA TYR A 39 6.73 8.25 -18.15
C TYR A 39 7.58 7.07 -18.60
N GLY A 40 8.56 7.36 -19.47
CA GLY A 40 9.56 6.37 -19.90
C GLY A 40 10.64 6.10 -18.85
N ASP A 41 11.41 5.04 -19.07
CA ASP A 41 12.45 4.57 -18.12
C ASP A 41 13.60 5.56 -17.92
N LYS A 42 13.81 6.50 -18.83
CA LYS A 42 14.78 7.60 -18.66
C LYS A 42 14.50 8.48 -17.44
N ASP A 43 13.24 8.52 -16.97
CA ASP A 43 12.80 9.32 -15.83
C ASP A 43 12.90 8.57 -14.49
N ILE A 44 13.25 7.26 -14.49
CA ILE A 44 13.37 6.44 -13.27
C ILE A 44 14.24 7.11 -12.18
N PRO A 45 15.40 7.73 -12.48
CA PRO A 45 16.20 8.38 -11.44
C PRO A 45 15.46 9.47 -10.65
N ASN A 46 14.40 10.04 -11.22
CA ASN A 46 13.62 11.12 -10.64
C ASN A 46 12.49 10.63 -9.72
N PHE A 47 11.96 9.43 -9.97
CA PHE A 47 10.71 8.96 -9.36
C PHE A 47 10.75 8.90 -7.83
N SER A 48 11.88 8.53 -7.26
CA SER A 48 12.05 8.42 -5.80
C SER A 48 12.08 9.77 -5.06
N PHE A 49 12.21 10.87 -5.80
CA PHE A 49 12.40 12.21 -5.22
C PHE A 49 11.23 13.15 -5.47
N LEU A 50 10.19 12.73 -6.19
CA LEU A 50 9.09 13.59 -6.63
C LEU A 50 8.42 14.35 -5.48
N THR A 51 8.08 13.65 -4.41
CA THR A 51 7.38 14.25 -3.27
C THR A 51 8.32 14.75 -2.17
N SER A 52 9.46 14.09 -1.98
CA SER A 52 10.46 14.52 -0.99
C SER A 52 11.12 15.84 -1.37
N ALA A 53 11.37 16.08 -2.64
CA ALA A 53 11.89 17.37 -3.12
C ALA A 53 10.93 18.54 -2.83
N VAL A 54 9.62 18.32 -2.99
CA VAL A 54 8.60 19.32 -2.66
C VAL A 54 8.50 19.53 -1.14
N ALA A 55 8.54 18.44 -0.36
CA ALA A 55 8.52 18.52 1.10
C ALA A 55 9.70 19.31 1.68
N GLU A 56 10.90 19.15 1.11
CA GLU A 56 12.11 19.88 1.54
C GLU A 56 12.07 21.36 1.13
N ALA A 57 11.54 21.66 -0.04
CA ALA A 57 11.48 23.03 -0.55
C ALA A 57 10.34 23.86 0.06
N GLY A 58 9.21 23.22 0.39
CA GLY A 58 7.99 23.88 0.80
C GLY A 58 7.01 24.15 -0.36
N VAL A 59 6.00 24.98 -0.10
CA VAL A 59 4.92 25.27 -1.06
C VAL A 59 4.59 26.77 -1.03
N GLY A 60 4.19 27.33 -2.20
CA GLY A 60 3.88 28.75 -2.34
C GLY A 60 5.05 29.62 -1.85
N ASP A 61 4.74 30.59 -0.99
CA ASP A 61 5.73 31.47 -0.37
C ASP A 61 6.37 30.90 0.91
N PHE A 62 5.95 29.69 1.31
CA PHE A 62 6.43 29.06 2.54
C PHE A 62 7.59 28.11 2.23
N THR A 63 8.78 28.41 2.76
CA THR A 63 9.82 27.39 2.93
C THR A 63 9.33 26.29 3.89
N ALA A 64 9.92 25.10 3.86
CA ALA A 64 9.54 24.02 4.78
C ALA A 64 9.56 24.46 6.26
N THR A 65 10.54 25.29 6.65
CA THR A 65 10.64 25.83 8.02
C THR A 65 9.54 26.85 8.33
N ARG A 66 9.23 27.75 7.39
CA ARG A 66 8.13 28.72 7.56
C ARG A 66 6.79 28.02 7.62
N LEU A 67 6.59 26.99 6.78
CA LEU A 67 5.36 26.20 6.78
C LEU A 67 5.14 25.52 8.14
N ARG A 68 6.16 24.88 8.70
CA ARG A 68 6.09 24.29 10.05
C ARG A 68 5.71 25.30 11.11
N LYS A 69 6.28 26.51 11.05
CA LYS A 69 5.95 27.60 11.98
C LYS A 69 4.49 28.08 11.80
N ALA A 70 4.03 28.24 10.55
CA ALA A 70 2.66 28.66 10.26
C ALA A 70 1.61 27.63 10.70
N LEU A 71 1.96 26.35 10.70
CA LEU A 71 1.08 25.25 11.12
C LEU A 71 1.23 24.89 12.61
N ALA A 72 2.13 25.54 13.35
CA ALA A 72 2.32 25.30 14.78
C ALA A 72 1.02 25.55 15.55
N GLY A 73 0.64 24.61 16.42
CA GLY A 73 -0.60 24.68 17.19
C GLY A 73 -1.87 24.28 16.43
N LYS A 74 -1.76 23.94 15.15
CA LYS A 74 -2.85 23.36 14.35
C LYS A 74 -2.80 21.84 14.35
N SER A 75 -3.94 21.20 14.34
CA SER A 75 -4.08 19.75 14.30
C SER A 75 -4.46 19.32 12.88
N LEU A 76 -3.46 19.23 12.01
CA LEU A 76 -3.63 18.76 10.64
C LEU A 76 -2.35 18.15 10.07
N LYS A 77 -2.54 17.31 9.06
CA LYS A 77 -1.47 16.79 8.22
C LYS A 77 -1.97 16.71 6.79
N VAL A 78 -1.16 17.11 5.83
CA VAL A 78 -1.41 16.91 4.39
C VAL A 78 -0.13 16.39 3.76
N ALA A 79 -0.24 15.37 2.91
CA ALA A 79 0.90 14.77 2.24
C ALA A 79 0.56 14.34 0.81
N PRO A 80 1.29 14.82 -0.21
CA PRO A 80 1.23 14.28 -1.55
C PRO A 80 2.00 12.95 -1.63
N ALA A 81 1.57 12.06 -2.53
CA ALA A 81 2.29 10.85 -2.90
C ALA A 81 2.07 10.54 -4.38
N ILE A 82 3.08 10.00 -5.03
CA ILE A 82 3.04 9.55 -6.43
C ILE A 82 3.65 8.15 -6.45
N ASN A 83 2.91 7.20 -7.01
CA ASN A 83 3.39 5.83 -7.22
C ASN A 83 3.34 5.46 -8.72
N SER A 84 3.51 4.19 -9.05
CA SER A 84 3.47 3.72 -10.44
C SER A 84 2.12 3.97 -11.11
N GLU A 85 1.02 3.84 -10.39
CA GLU A 85 -0.33 3.80 -10.96
C GLU A 85 -1.09 5.11 -10.82
N GLY A 86 -0.72 5.95 -9.85
CA GLY A 86 -1.46 7.19 -9.61
C GLY A 86 -0.72 8.19 -8.75
N GLN A 87 -1.39 9.30 -8.52
CA GLN A 87 -0.98 10.34 -7.60
C GLN A 87 -2.11 10.63 -6.62
N ARG A 88 -1.75 11.03 -5.42
CA ARG A 88 -2.71 11.29 -4.35
C ARG A 88 -2.26 12.41 -3.43
N ILE A 89 -3.23 13.08 -2.81
CA ILE A 89 -3.01 13.91 -1.63
C ILE A 89 -3.90 13.39 -0.51
N THR A 90 -3.32 13.04 0.61
CA THR A 90 -4.06 12.64 1.80
C THR A 90 -4.01 13.75 2.84
N GLY A 91 -5.10 13.94 3.55
CA GLY A 91 -5.21 14.93 4.60
C GLY A 91 -5.95 14.39 5.83
N THR A 92 -5.57 14.89 7.00
CA THR A 92 -6.29 14.70 8.25
C THR A 92 -6.29 16.01 8.99
N SER A 93 -7.43 16.39 9.57
CA SER A 93 -7.52 17.61 10.40
C SER A 93 -8.52 17.46 11.53
N SER A 94 -8.39 18.33 12.55
CA SER A 94 -9.49 18.66 13.43
C SER A 94 -10.59 19.39 12.65
N VAL A 95 -11.80 19.45 13.20
CA VAL A 95 -12.92 20.18 12.57
C VAL A 95 -12.58 21.66 12.38
N LYS A 96 -11.97 22.30 13.37
CA LYS A 96 -11.57 23.72 13.32
C LYS A 96 -10.47 24.02 12.30
N ASP A 97 -9.62 23.04 11.97
CA ASP A 97 -8.48 23.21 11.08
C ASP A 97 -8.76 22.70 9.65
N LEU A 98 -10.02 22.34 9.33
CA LEU A 98 -10.44 21.87 8.02
C LEU A 98 -10.07 22.84 6.90
N GLU A 99 -10.33 24.13 7.08
CA GLU A 99 -9.97 25.14 6.08
C GLU A 99 -8.47 25.18 5.83
N THR A 100 -7.65 25.13 6.89
CA THR A 100 -6.18 25.10 6.76
C THR A 100 -5.70 23.84 6.03
N MET A 101 -6.35 22.69 6.25
CA MET A 101 -6.07 21.47 5.51
C MET A 101 -6.33 21.65 4.00
N LEU A 102 -7.43 22.30 3.63
CA LEU A 102 -7.77 22.55 2.21
C LEU A 102 -6.85 23.61 1.60
N GLN A 103 -6.48 24.66 2.32
CA GLN A 103 -5.47 25.63 1.88
C GLN A 103 -4.14 24.95 1.56
N LEU A 104 -3.68 24.07 2.44
CA LEU A 104 -2.42 23.35 2.24
C LEU A 104 -2.53 22.35 1.08
N THR A 105 -3.66 21.67 0.94
CA THR A 105 -3.95 20.80 -0.22
C THR A 105 -3.89 21.58 -1.53
N HIS A 106 -4.50 22.76 -1.58
CA HIS A 106 -4.45 23.64 -2.74
C HIS A 106 -3.01 24.03 -3.10
N LEU A 107 -2.18 24.38 -2.12
CA LEU A 107 -0.79 24.73 -2.34
C LEU A 107 0.05 23.54 -2.83
N TYR A 108 -0.13 22.33 -2.27
CA TYR A 108 0.54 21.13 -2.77
C TYR A 108 0.16 20.80 -4.21
N PHE A 109 -1.08 21.07 -4.59
CA PHE A 109 -1.55 20.82 -5.96
C PHE A 109 -1.01 21.86 -6.94
N THR A 110 -1.01 23.14 -6.59
CA THR A 110 -0.78 24.25 -7.54
C THR A 110 0.60 24.88 -7.46
N SER A 111 1.25 24.81 -6.29
CA SER A 111 2.37 25.71 -5.99
C SER A 111 3.57 25.00 -5.33
N PRO A 112 4.09 23.91 -5.93
CA PRO A 112 5.33 23.33 -5.47
C PRO A 112 6.46 24.36 -5.64
N ARG A 113 7.18 24.62 -4.55
CA ARG A 113 8.27 25.59 -4.51
C ARG A 113 9.55 24.98 -5.08
N LYS A 114 10.37 25.80 -5.75
CA LYS A 114 11.74 25.42 -6.10
C LYS A 114 12.71 26.03 -5.09
N ASP A 115 13.56 25.19 -4.47
CA ASP A 115 14.62 25.60 -3.57
C ASP A 115 15.85 24.70 -3.79
N SER A 116 16.80 25.18 -4.58
CA SER A 116 17.97 24.40 -4.96
C SER A 116 18.86 24.08 -3.77
N VAL A 117 18.97 24.97 -2.78
CA VAL A 117 19.77 24.73 -1.57
C VAL A 117 19.17 23.61 -0.71
N ALA A 118 17.85 23.65 -0.53
CA ALA A 118 17.13 22.59 0.20
C ALA A 118 17.26 21.24 -0.52
N PHE A 119 17.11 21.22 -1.86
CA PHE A 119 17.27 20.01 -2.66
C PHE A 119 18.69 19.43 -2.59
N GLU A 120 19.72 20.26 -2.76
CA GLU A 120 21.12 19.84 -2.62
C GLU A 120 21.41 19.25 -1.24
N GLY A 121 20.90 19.89 -0.17
CA GLY A 121 21.02 19.38 1.19
C GLY A 121 20.36 18.02 1.37
N MET A 122 19.17 17.82 0.82
CA MET A 122 18.48 16.52 0.81
C MET A 122 19.28 15.47 0.04
N MET A 123 19.77 15.80 -1.15
CA MET A 123 20.54 14.85 -1.98
C MET A 123 21.86 14.45 -1.31
N ASN A 124 22.58 15.39 -0.69
CA ASN A 124 23.81 15.09 0.03
C ASN A 124 23.57 14.11 1.21
N ARG A 125 22.49 14.30 1.96
CA ARG A 125 22.09 13.35 3.01
C ARG A 125 21.74 11.98 2.42
N THR A 126 20.97 11.96 1.34
CA THR A 126 20.58 10.72 0.65
C THR A 126 21.78 9.96 0.10
N LEU A 127 22.69 10.62 -0.61
CA LEU A 127 23.88 9.99 -1.14
C LEU A 127 24.80 9.44 -0.04
N SER A 128 24.90 10.12 1.09
CA SER A 128 25.64 9.63 2.25
C SER A 128 25.03 8.33 2.82
N LEU A 129 23.70 8.26 2.92
CA LEU A 129 23.00 7.05 3.36
C LEU A 129 23.16 5.90 2.36
N LEU A 130 23.05 6.20 1.06
CA LEU A 130 23.16 5.19 -0.02
C LEU A 130 24.56 4.59 -0.13
N LYS A 131 25.60 5.33 0.25
CA LYS A 131 27.01 4.86 0.20
C LYS A 131 27.22 3.54 0.95
N ASN A 132 26.55 3.36 2.08
CA ASN A 132 26.71 2.19 2.96
C ASN A 132 25.45 1.33 3.05
N ARG A 133 24.47 1.51 2.16
CA ARG A 133 23.18 0.81 2.25
C ARG A 133 23.32 -0.73 2.25
N ASN A 134 24.27 -1.26 1.50
CA ASN A 134 24.50 -2.69 1.39
C ASN A 134 25.18 -3.30 2.64
N ALA A 135 25.59 -2.50 3.63
CA ALA A 135 26.04 -3.02 4.92
C ALA A 135 24.87 -3.67 5.69
N SER A 136 23.65 -3.22 5.46
CA SER A 136 22.45 -3.81 6.09
C SER A 136 21.98 -5.09 5.40
N SER A 137 22.02 -6.21 6.11
CA SER A 137 21.49 -7.49 5.63
C SER A 137 20.01 -7.43 5.28
N LYS A 138 19.22 -6.63 6.04
CA LYS A 138 17.80 -6.40 5.75
C LYS A 138 17.59 -5.70 4.41
N VAL A 139 18.41 -4.72 4.08
CA VAL A 139 18.35 -4.00 2.80
C VAL A 139 18.65 -4.96 1.66
N VAL A 140 19.75 -5.71 1.75
CA VAL A 140 20.14 -6.68 0.72
C VAL A 140 19.07 -7.77 0.54
N TYR A 141 18.46 -8.25 1.61
CA TYR A 141 17.38 -9.22 1.54
C TYR A 141 16.14 -8.64 0.83
N ASN A 142 15.72 -7.43 1.17
CA ASN A 142 14.57 -6.78 0.52
C ASN A 142 14.85 -6.48 -0.97
N ASP A 143 16.06 -6.07 -1.31
CA ASP A 143 16.45 -5.87 -2.72
C ASP A 143 16.38 -7.19 -3.50
N SER A 144 16.85 -8.28 -2.90
CA SER A 144 16.76 -9.61 -3.49
C SER A 144 15.32 -10.08 -3.66
N LEU A 145 14.44 -9.81 -2.69
CA LEU A 145 13.01 -10.07 -2.81
C LEU A 145 12.42 -9.33 -4.01
N SER A 146 12.67 -8.03 -4.11
CA SER A 146 12.15 -7.22 -5.21
C SER A 146 12.69 -7.70 -6.57
N ALA A 147 13.99 -7.96 -6.66
CA ALA A 147 14.61 -8.42 -7.89
C ALA A 147 14.03 -9.75 -8.40
N VAL A 148 13.80 -10.70 -7.50
CA VAL A 148 13.24 -12.02 -7.85
C VAL A 148 11.76 -11.93 -8.18
N LEU A 149 10.98 -11.20 -7.38
CA LEU A 149 9.54 -11.09 -7.58
C LEU A 149 9.17 -10.40 -8.89
N TYR A 150 9.95 -9.41 -9.30
CA TYR A 150 9.67 -8.59 -10.48
C TYR A 150 10.67 -8.84 -11.64
N ASP A 151 11.37 -9.99 -11.63
CA ASP A 151 12.31 -10.42 -12.68
C ASP A 151 13.32 -9.33 -13.07
N HIS A 152 13.93 -8.71 -12.06
CA HIS A 152 14.89 -7.60 -12.24
C HIS A 152 14.34 -6.40 -13.03
N ASN A 153 13.02 -6.17 -12.95
CA ASN A 153 12.40 -5.00 -13.59
C ASN A 153 13.07 -3.71 -13.10
N VAL A 154 13.53 -2.88 -14.03
CA VAL A 154 14.27 -1.65 -13.73
C VAL A 154 13.47 -0.65 -12.90
N ARG A 155 12.13 -0.66 -13.00
CA ARG A 155 11.23 0.22 -12.23
C ARG A 155 11.09 -0.23 -10.77
N MET A 156 11.45 -1.47 -10.45
CA MET A 156 11.46 -2.03 -9.10
C MET A 156 12.89 -2.13 -8.53
N ALA A 157 13.89 -1.71 -9.30
CA ALA A 157 15.25 -1.68 -8.83
C ALA A 157 15.43 -0.72 -7.64
N PRO A 158 16.26 -1.07 -6.66
CA PRO A 158 16.54 -0.18 -5.53
C PRO A 158 17.25 1.08 -6.01
N VAL A 159 16.98 2.19 -5.33
CA VAL A 159 17.74 3.43 -5.56
C VAL A 159 19.16 3.23 -5.05
N THR A 160 20.12 3.29 -5.96
CA THR A 160 21.55 3.28 -5.66
C THR A 160 22.12 4.69 -5.73
N LYS A 161 23.37 4.85 -5.26
CA LYS A 161 24.08 6.13 -5.39
C LYS A 161 24.16 6.58 -6.85
N GLU A 162 24.50 5.67 -7.76
CA GLU A 162 24.66 5.94 -9.19
C GLU A 162 23.34 6.35 -9.86
N ILE A 163 22.21 5.81 -9.41
CA ILE A 163 20.88 6.21 -9.88
C ILE A 163 20.51 7.59 -9.30
N ALA A 164 20.72 7.80 -8.00
CA ALA A 164 20.40 9.07 -7.34
C ALA A 164 21.21 10.25 -7.91
N GLU A 165 22.46 10.03 -8.28
CA GLU A 165 23.33 11.06 -8.91
C GLU A 165 22.81 11.52 -10.29
N LYS A 166 21.94 10.76 -10.94
CA LYS A 166 21.31 11.11 -12.23
C LYS A 166 19.99 11.88 -12.06
N ALA A 167 19.52 12.07 -10.84
CA ALA A 167 18.28 12.80 -10.59
C ALA A 167 18.41 14.27 -11.02
N ASP A 168 17.43 14.77 -11.77
CA ASP A 168 17.36 16.14 -12.25
C ASP A 168 16.24 16.89 -11.52
N TYR A 169 16.60 17.91 -10.74
CA TYR A 169 15.65 18.67 -9.94
C TYR A 169 14.59 19.39 -10.78
N ASN A 170 14.94 19.92 -11.96
CA ASN A 170 13.98 20.55 -12.83
C ASN A 170 12.96 19.52 -13.35
N ARG A 171 13.44 18.34 -13.75
CA ARG A 171 12.56 17.26 -14.23
C ARG A 171 11.69 16.71 -13.12
N ILE A 172 12.21 16.58 -11.89
CA ILE A 172 11.43 16.19 -10.70
C ILE A 172 10.25 17.14 -10.50
N LEU A 173 10.48 18.46 -10.51
CA LEU A 173 9.42 19.45 -10.34
C LEU A 173 8.45 19.48 -11.52
N GLU A 174 8.93 19.26 -12.74
CA GLU A 174 8.09 19.16 -13.93
C GLU A 174 7.12 17.97 -13.81
N ILE A 175 7.64 16.76 -13.52
CA ILE A 175 6.82 15.57 -13.31
C ILE A 175 5.80 15.80 -12.20
N TYR A 176 6.22 16.35 -11.06
CA TYR A 176 5.30 16.64 -9.96
C TYR A 176 4.15 17.56 -10.41
N ARG A 177 4.46 18.66 -11.13
CA ARG A 177 3.44 19.60 -11.62
C ARG A 177 2.52 18.94 -12.63
N GLU A 178 3.03 18.10 -13.52
CA GLU A 178 2.22 17.35 -14.48
C GLU A 178 1.24 16.40 -13.77
N ARG A 179 1.68 15.72 -12.69
CA ARG A 179 0.82 14.81 -11.92
C ARG A 179 -0.32 15.55 -11.20
N PHE A 180 -0.13 16.79 -10.81
CA PHE A 180 -1.11 17.63 -10.14
C PHE A 180 -1.56 18.82 -11.04
N SER A 181 -1.82 18.58 -12.31
CA SER A 181 -2.20 19.62 -13.28
C SER A 181 -3.67 19.58 -13.70
N ASP A 182 -4.37 18.47 -13.47
CA ASP A 182 -5.74 18.28 -13.93
C ASP A 182 -6.65 17.77 -12.80
N ALA A 183 -7.37 18.67 -12.17
CA ALA A 183 -8.30 18.35 -11.10
C ALA A 183 -9.46 17.43 -11.55
N SER A 184 -9.83 17.46 -12.84
CA SER A 184 -10.88 16.58 -13.37
C SER A 184 -10.50 15.10 -13.37
N ASN A 185 -9.21 14.79 -13.26
CA ASN A 185 -8.68 13.42 -13.15
C ASN A 185 -8.77 12.86 -11.71
N PHE A 186 -9.26 13.65 -10.74
CA PHE A 186 -9.27 13.25 -9.33
C PHE A 186 -10.68 12.97 -8.81
N LYS A 187 -10.74 11.90 -8.00
CA LYS A 187 -11.83 11.66 -7.04
C LYS A 187 -11.34 12.04 -5.66
N THR A 188 -12.19 12.66 -4.85
CA THR A 188 -11.83 13.05 -3.48
C THR A 188 -12.87 12.51 -2.51
N VAL A 189 -12.43 11.84 -1.45
CA VAL A 189 -13.29 11.28 -0.40
C VAL A 189 -13.01 12.00 0.90
N PHE A 190 -14.06 12.52 1.54
CA PHE A 190 -14.02 13.07 2.89
C PHE A 190 -14.82 12.18 3.83
N ILE A 191 -14.25 11.86 4.99
CA ILE A 191 -14.92 11.08 6.03
C ILE A 191 -14.62 11.71 7.39
N GLY A 192 -15.64 11.82 8.25
CA GLY A 192 -15.47 12.29 9.60
C GLY A 192 -16.58 13.20 10.06
N LYS A 193 -16.31 14.00 11.08
CA LYS A 193 -17.30 14.93 11.66
C LYS A 193 -17.46 16.16 10.77
N ILE A 194 -18.25 16.01 9.72
CA ILE A 194 -18.42 17.01 8.66
C ILE A 194 -19.78 17.67 8.74
N ASP A 195 -19.77 19.00 8.80
CA ASP A 195 -20.93 19.84 8.53
C ASP A 195 -20.88 20.31 7.07
N MET A 196 -21.85 19.86 6.28
CA MET A 196 -21.96 20.19 4.86
C MET A 196 -22.12 21.69 4.59
N SER A 197 -22.73 22.44 5.53
CA SER A 197 -22.87 23.89 5.41
C SER A 197 -21.54 24.62 5.49
N GLN A 198 -20.57 24.08 6.22
CA GLN A 198 -19.21 24.58 6.32
C GLN A 198 -18.32 24.04 5.20
N LEU A 199 -18.44 22.76 4.84
CA LEU A 199 -17.59 22.15 3.85
C LEU A 199 -17.85 22.68 2.43
N ARG A 200 -19.11 22.85 2.00
CA ARG A 200 -19.44 23.29 0.61
C ARG A 200 -18.75 24.59 0.18
N PRO A 201 -18.79 25.68 0.95
CA PRO A 201 -18.08 26.91 0.58
C PRO A 201 -16.58 26.70 0.43
N LEU A 202 -15.96 25.87 1.30
CA LEU A 202 -14.53 25.57 1.25
C LEU A 202 -14.18 24.73 0.03
N LEU A 203 -15.02 23.76 -0.37
CA LEU A 203 -14.83 23.02 -1.62
C LEU A 203 -14.83 23.96 -2.83
N CYS A 204 -15.79 24.91 -2.88
CA CYS A 204 -15.84 25.90 -3.95
C CYS A 204 -14.61 26.80 -3.99
N GLN A 205 -14.11 27.20 -2.82
CA GLN A 205 -12.97 28.11 -2.72
C GLN A 205 -11.64 27.43 -3.02
N TYR A 206 -11.41 26.22 -2.56
CA TYR A 206 -10.08 25.58 -2.59
C TYR A 206 -9.97 24.43 -3.57
N LEU A 207 -11.00 23.62 -3.79
CA LEU A 207 -10.94 22.48 -4.70
C LEU A 207 -11.52 22.78 -6.08
N ALA A 208 -12.64 23.51 -6.18
CA ALA A 208 -13.22 23.85 -7.48
C ALA A 208 -12.39 24.85 -8.29
N THR A 209 -11.49 25.56 -7.62
CA THR A 209 -10.54 26.50 -8.25
C THR A 209 -9.22 25.85 -8.69
N LEU A 210 -9.03 24.56 -8.42
CA LEU A 210 -7.88 23.83 -8.92
C LEU A 210 -7.90 23.75 -10.44
N PRO A 211 -6.74 23.85 -11.12
CA PRO A 211 -6.67 23.78 -12.57
C PRO A 211 -7.18 22.44 -13.08
N ALA A 212 -7.86 22.47 -14.24
CA ALA A 212 -8.34 21.28 -14.92
C ALA A 212 -8.11 21.42 -16.43
N THR A 213 -7.53 20.39 -17.03
CA THR A 213 -7.32 20.32 -18.48
C THR A 213 -8.38 19.48 -19.18
N HIS A 214 -9.18 18.73 -18.40
CA HIS A 214 -10.20 17.78 -18.87
C HIS A 214 -9.64 16.72 -19.84
N LYS A 215 -8.38 16.36 -19.67
CA LYS A 215 -7.73 15.27 -20.40
C LYS A 215 -7.78 14.02 -19.53
N ALA A 216 -8.60 13.05 -19.93
CA ALA A 216 -8.63 11.76 -19.27
C ALA A 216 -7.24 11.10 -19.34
N GLU A 217 -6.65 10.83 -18.21
CA GLU A 217 -5.40 10.12 -18.10
C GLU A 217 -5.62 8.78 -17.39
N LYS A 218 -4.97 7.74 -17.88
CA LYS A 218 -5.02 6.40 -17.30
C LYS A 218 -3.63 5.90 -17.02
N THR A 219 -3.56 4.98 -16.06
CA THR A 219 -2.37 4.20 -15.77
C THR A 219 -1.93 3.43 -17.01
N ASN A 220 -0.66 3.56 -17.38
CA ASN A 220 -0.07 2.74 -18.43
C ASN A 220 0.38 1.39 -17.84
N LYS A 221 -0.46 0.38 -17.95
CA LYS A 221 -0.22 -0.95 -17.37
C LYS A 221 1.09 -1.60 -17.86
N ALA A 222 1.56 -1.27 -19.07
CA ALA A 222 2.83 -1.79 -19.57
C ALA A 222 4.05 -1.31 -18.76
N ASN A 223 3.92 -0.18 -18.06
CA ASN A 223 4.96 0.40 -17.21
C ASN A 223 4.73 0.13 -15.71
N VAL A 224 3.74 -0.68 -15.34
CA VAL A 224 3.52 -1.14 -13.98
C VAL A 224 4.13 -2.53 -13.84
N ALA A 225 5.09 -2.67 -12.93
CA ALA A 225 5.74 -3.95 -12.70
C ALA A 225 4.77 -4.95 -12.06
N GLN A 226 4.69 -6.14 -12.61
CA GLN A 226 3.87 -7.24 -12.11
C GLN A 226 4.76 -8.34 -11.51
N ILE A 227 4.24 -9.04 -10.50
CA ILE A 227 4.92 -10.23 -9.96
C ILE A 227 4.97 -11.30 -11.03
N VAL A 228 6.14 -11.91 -11.22
CA VAL A 228 6.33 -12.91 -12.26
C VAL A 228 5.67 -14.24 -11.93
N LYS A 229 5.15 -14.91 -12.95
CA LYS A 229 4.55 -16.25 -12.86
C LYS A 229 5.63 -17.32 -12.97
N LYS A 230 6.29 -17.61 -11.85
CA LYS A 230 7.40 -18.60 -11.79
C LYS A 230 7.20 -19.60 -10.67
N ASN A 231 7.90 -20.72 -10.78
CA ASN A 231 8.13 -21.65 -9.68
C ASN A 231 9.65 -21.70 -9.44
N GLU A 232 10.12 -20.92 -8.48
CA GLU A 232 11.55 -20.68 -8.29
C GLU A 232 11.91 -20.62 -6.81
N VAL A 233 13.09 -21.14 -6.47
CA VAL A 233 13.71 -21.00 -5.15
C VAL A 233 15.07 -20.32 -5.33
N VAL A 234 15.21 -19.15 -4.73
CA VAL A 234 16.47 -18.40 -4.69
C VAL A 234 17.03 -18.45 -3.27
N LYS A 235 18.18 -19.05 -3.11
CA LYS A 235 18.86 -19.19 -1.81
C LYS A 235 20.28 -18.65 -1.90
N PHE A 236 20.63 -17.79 -0.97
CA PHE A 236 21.98 -17.22 -0.89
C PHE A 236 22.44 -17.10 0.56
N VAL A 237 23.75 -16.94 0.72
CA VAL A 237 24.40 -16.85 2.03
C VAL A 237 25.01 -15.46 2.19
N ARG A 238 24.86 -14.90 3.39
CA ARG A 238 25.45 -13.62 3.74
C ARG A 238 25.88 -13.61 5.20
N LYS A 239 27.09 -13.12 5.47
CA LYS A 239 27.56 -12.90 6.83
C LYS A 239 26.66 -11.89 7.54
N GLN A 240 26.18 -12.22 8.74
CA GLN A 240 25.33 -11.39 9.59
C GLN A 240 25.93 -11.37 10.99
N GLU A 241 25.73 -10.25 11.71
CA GLU A 241 26.15 -10.12 13.13
C GLU A 241 25.46 -11.17 14.00
N THR A 242 24.15 -11.35 13.80
CA THR A 242 23.39 -12.42 14.43
C THR A 242 23.02 -13.42 13.34
N PRO A 243 23.45 -14.69 13.47
CA PRO A 243 23.11 -15.72 12.48
C PRO A 243 21.61 -15.95 12.40
N LEU A 244 21.01 -15.65 11.23
CA LEU A 244 19.58 -15.82 10.96
C LEU A 244 19.37 -16.38 9.55
N ALA A 245 18.38 -17.26 9.42
CA ALA A 245 17.70 -17.54 8.17
C ALA A 245 16.51 -16.58 8.02
N ASN A 246 16.45 -15.84 6.93
CA ASN A 246 15.31 -15.04 6.54
C ASN A 246 14.66 -15.71 5.34
N VAL A 247 13.39 -16.09 5.47
CA VAL A 247 12.67 -16.84 4.45
C VAL A 247 11.36 -16.13 4.12
N SER A 248 11.10 -15.95 2.83
CA SER A 248 9.78 -15.51 2.33
C SER A 248 9.36 -16.42 1.18
N VAL A 249 8.15 -16.95 1.30
CA VAL A 249 7.49 -17.76 0.29
C VAL A 249 6.30 -16.98 -0.25
N PHE A 250 6.21 -16.86 -1.55
CA PHE A 250 5.12 -16.20 -2.27
C PHE A 250 4.40 -17.23 -3.11
N VAL A 251 3.15 -17.50 -2.79
CA VAL A 251 2.27 -18.33 -3.60
C VAL A 251 1.31 -17.41 -4.32
N THR A 252 1.38 -17.37 -5.65
CA THR A 252 0.60 -16.48 -6.49
C THR A 252 -0.34 -17.26 -7.40
N GLY A 253 -1.35 -16.58 -7.91
CA GLY A 253 -2.28 -17.16 -8.86
C GLY A 253 -3.36 -16.19 -9.27
N ASN A 254 -4.27 -16.65 -10.12
CA ASN A 254 -5.44 -15.91 -10.51
C ASN A 254 -6.66 -16.43 -9.78
N VAL A 255 -7.35 -15.53 -9.08
CA VAL A 255 -8.58 -15.77 -8.31
C VAL A 255 -9.62 -14.77 -8.80
N PRO A 256 -10.89 -15.19 -9.07
CA PRO A 256 -11.93 -14.24 -9.41
C PRO A 256 -12.07 -13.17 -8.33
N PHE A 257 -11.92 -11.89 -8.72
CA PHE A 257 -12.02 -10.78 -7.77
C PHE A 257 -13.46 -10.66 -7.25
N SER A 258 -13.61 -10.73 -5.95
CA SER A 258 -14.87 -10.46 -5.24
C SER A 258 -14.64 -10.31 -3.73
N PRO A 259 -15.52 -9.59 -3.00
CA PRO A 259 -15.45 -9.52 -1.54
C PRO A 259 -15.47 -10.91 -0.86
N LYS A 260 -16.20 -11.88 -1.43
CA LYS A 260 -16.23 -13.25 -0.89
C LYS A 260 -14.87 -13.93 -1.04
N ASN A 261 -14.22 -13.82 -2.19
CA ASN A 261 -12.92 -14.47 -2.41
C ASN A 261 -11.80 -13.76 -1.63
N ASP A 262 -11.86 -12.45 -1.49
CA ASP A 262 -10.96 -11.70 -0.61
C ASP A 262 -11.09 -12.19 0.84
N LEU A 263 -12.31 -12.26 1.36
CA LEU A 263 -12.57 -12.78 2.71
C LEU A 263 -12.18 -14.26 2.85
N THR A 264 -12.32 -15.07 1.81
CA THR A 264 -11.90 -16.48 1.81
C THR A 264 -10.36 -16.60 1.88
N LEU A 265 -9.63 -15.72 1.19
CA LEU A 265 -8.17 -15.61 1.31
C LEU A 265 -7.74 -15.14 2.70
N ASP A 266 -8.44 -14.16 3.28
CA ASP A 266 -8.18 -13.76 4.67
C ASP A 266 -8.37 -14.93 5.64
N MET A 267 -9.46 -15.70 5.51
CA MET A 267 -9.68 -16.88 6.32
C MET A 267 -8.59 -17.94 6.11
N LEU A 268 -8.16 -18.20 4.88
CA LEU A 268 -7.07 -19.11 4.59
C LEU A 268 -5.78 -18.69 5.28
N THR A 269 -5.42 -17.42 5.20
CA THR A 269 -4.18 -16.93 5.84
C THR A 269 -4.23 -17.03 7.36
N ARG A 270 -5.38 -16.77 7.98
CA ARG A 270 -5.57 -16.89 9.42
C ARG A 270 -5.53 -18.34 9.91
N VAL A 271 -6.14 -19.25 9.16
CA VAL A 271 -6.06 -20.69 9.46
C VAL A 271 -4.62 -21.18 9.33
N LEU A 272 -3.90 -20.76 8.30
CA LEU A 272 -2.46 -21.05 8.16
C LEU A 272 -1.65 -20.47 9.32
N GLN A 273 -1.94 -19.25 9.75
CA GLN A 273 -1.27 -18.62 10.89
C GLN A 273 -1.44 -19.44 12.18
N ILE A 274 -2.64 -19.97 12.42
CA ILE A 274 -2.90 -20.88 13.57
C ILE A 274 -2.08 -22.16 13.40
N ALA A 275 -2.16 -22.80 12.23
CA ALA A 275 -1.43 -24.05 11.97
C ALA A 275 0.08 -23.90 12.14
N TYR A 276 0.66 -22.78 11.71
CA TYR A 276 2.09 -22.50 11.91
C TYR A 276 2.44 -22.20 13.36
N THR A 277 1.57 -21.52 14.10
CA THR A 277 1.79 -21.30 15.54
C THR A 277 1.86 -22.62 16.27
N ASP A 278 0.92 -23.52 16.01
CA ASP A 278 0.87 -24.84 16.67
C ASP A 278 2.07 -25.73 16.25
N SER A 279 2.35 -25.83 14.95
CA SER A 279 3.33 -26.80 14.44
C SER A 279 4.79 -26.32 14.51
N VAL A 280 5.03 -25.05 14.19
CA VAL A 280 6.40 -24.53 14.03
C VAL A 280 6.92 -23.89 15.30
N ARG A 281 6.08 -23.15 15.99
CA ARG A 281 6.47 -22.42 17.20
C ARG A 281 6.40 -23.32 18.45
N GLU A 282 5.24 -23.95 18.68
CA GLU A 282 4.99 -24.67 19.92
C GLU A 282 5.63 -26.07 19.93
N GLU A 283 5.49 -26.84 18.84
CA GLU A 283 6.05 -28.19 18.78
C GLU A 283 7.57 -28.20 18.59
N LYS A 284 8.12 -27.27 17.81
CA LYS A 284 9.52 -27.26 17.43
C LYS A 284 10.37 -26.18 18.07
N GLY A 285 9.76 -25.12 18.60
CA GLY A 285 10.48 -24.00 19.25
C GLY A 285 11.52 -23.34 18.34
N GLY A 286 11.31 -23.40 17.02
CA GLY A 286 12.36 -23.15 16.03
C GLY A 286 12.34 -21.81 15.35
N THR A 287 11.30 -20.99 15.55
CA THR A 287 11.18 -19.69 14.88
C THR A 287 10.86 -18.59 15.87
N TYR A 288 11.20 -17.37 15.47
CA TYR A 288 10.73 -16.14 16.14
C TYR A 288 9.26 -15.83 15.81
N GLY A 289 8.62 -16.62 14.96
CA GLY A 289 7.24 -16.53 14.51
C GLY A 289 7.15 -16.65 12.99
N VAL A 290 6.01 -17.16 12.52
CA VAL A 290 5.65 -17.20 11.10
C VAL A 290 4.57 -16.14 10.86
N SER A 291 4.70 -15.33 9.85
CA SER A 291 3.72 -14.33 9.44
C SER A 291 3.11 -14.73 8.10
N VAL A 292 1.79 -14.66 8.01
CA VAL A 292 1.05 -14.94 6.77
C VAL A 292 0.23 -13.71 6.40
N SER A 293 0.31 -13.29 5.15
CA SER A 293 -0.47 -12.18 4.60
C SER A 293 -0.95 -12.52 3.19
N PHE A 294 -1.92 -11.77 2.70
CA PHE A 294 -2.43 -11.92 1.34
C PHE A 294 -2.72 -10.57 0.70
N SER A 295 -2.88 -10.59 -0.61
CA SER A 295 -3.53 -9.54 -1.40
C SER A 295 -4.37 -10.17 -2.51
N LEU A 296 -5.45 -9.49 -2.89
CA LEU A 296 -6.27 -9.79 -4.06
C LEU A 296 -6.59 -8.47 -4.76
N GLU A 297 -6.05 -8.29 -5.95
CA GLU A 297 -6.20 -7.08 -6.74
C GLU A 297 -7.08 -7.36 -7.97
N LYS A 298 -7.90 -6.38 -8.39
CA LYS A 298 -8.84 -6.59 -9.50
C LYS A 298 -8.14 -6.74 -10.85
N GLU A 299 -7.11 -5.93 -11.08
CA GLU A 299 -6.53 -5.74 -12.41
C GLU A 299 -5.07 -6.22 -12.54
N GLU A 300 -4.54 -6.92 -11.55
CA GLU A 300 -3.20 -7.51 -11.60
C GLU A 300 -3.21 -8.92 -12.20
N ASP A 301 -2.05 -9.39 -12.68
CA ASP A 301 -1.87 -10.74 -13.20
C ASP A 301 -0.44 -11.27 -12.91
N PRO A 302 -0.23 -12.12 -11.88
CA PRO A 302 -1.25 -12.76 -11.03
C PRO A 302 -1.92 -11.76 -10.09
N ASN A 303 -3.21 -11.93 -9.84
CA ASN A 303 -4.00 -11.01 -9.03
C ASN A 303 -4.12 -11.39 -7.55
N ALA A 304 -3.76 -12.60 -7.21
CA ALA A 304 -3.78 -13.11 -5.85
C ALA A 304 -2.39 -13.52 -5.39
N LEU A 305 -2.07 -13.16 -4.15
CA LEU A 305 -0.81 -13.45 -3.49
C LEU A 305 -1.05 -13.92 -2.06
N VAL A 306 -0.44 -15.02 -1.66
CA VAL A 306 -0.25 -15.39 -0.25
C VAL A 306 1.24 -15.35 0.05
N ARG A 307 1.64 -14.53 1.00
CA ARG A 307 3.02 -14.41 1.48
C ARG A 307 3.16 -15.07 2.85
N ILE A 308 4.13 -15.95 2.97
CA ILE A 308 4.52 -16.60 4.22
C ILE A 308 5.97 -16.21 4.52
N SER A 309 6.23 -15.62 5.69
CA SER A 309 7.58 -15.17 6.05
C SER A 309 7.93 -15.64 7.46
N TYR A 310 9.18 -16.07 7.66
CA TYR A 310 9.68 -16.43 8.97
C TYR A 310 11.18 -16.18 9.09
N LYS A 311 11.66 -16.17 10.34
CA LYS A 311 13.08 -16.15 10.69
C LYS A 311 13.36 -17.33 11.62
N SER A 312 14.53 -17.95 11.47
CA SER A 312 14.97 -19.05 12.31
C SER A 312 16.48 -19.06 12.47
N ASP A 313 16.98 -19.97 13.32
CA ASP A 313 18.38 -20.38 13.29
C ASP A 313 18.66 -20.98 11.90
N PRO A 314 19.76 -20.59 11.22
CA PRO A 314 20.11 -21.12 9.90
C PRO A 314 20.23 -22.65 9.87
N LYS A 315 20.68 -23.27 10.97
CA LYS A 315 20.84 -24.72 11.08
C LYS A 315 19.51 -25.48 11.08
N ARG A 316 18.40 -24.77 11.34
CA ARG A 316 17.05 -25.35 11.38
C ARG A 316 16.24 -25.13 10.11
N TYR A 317 16.79 -24.42 9.15
CA TYR A 317 16.10 -24.13 7.90
C TYR A 317 15.62 -25.41 7.19
N ASP A 318 16.49 -26.42 7.06
CA ASP A 318 16.17 -27.65 6.35
C ASP A 318 15.09 -28.49 7.07
N GLU A 319 14.94 -28.34 8.39
CA GLU A 319 13.86 -28.96 9.17
C GLU A 319 12.54 -28.18 9.04
N LEU A 320 12.60 -26.86 9.15
CA LEU A 320 11.42 -26.01 9.27
C LEU A 320 10.77 -25.68 7.92
N ASN A 321 11.57 -25.47 6.88
CA ASN A 321 11.05 -25.04 5.58
C ASN A 321 10.06 -26.03 4.95
N PRO A 322 10.28 -27.36 4.99
CA PRO A 322 9.29 -28.33 4.52
C PRO A 322 7.95 -28.25 5.27
N MET A 323 7.95 -27.88 6.54
CA MET A 323 6.72 -27.75 7.35
C MET A 323 5.85 -26.60 6.86
N ILE A 324 6.47 -25.50 6.37
CA ILE A 324 5.75 -24.35 5.80
C ILE A 324 4.90 -24.80 4.60
N TYR A 325 5.49 -25.55 3.69
CA TYR A 325 4.79 -26.09 2.52
C TYR A 325 3.74 -27.14 2.88
N LYS A 326 4.08 -28.01 3.84
CA LYS A 326 3.19 -29.09 4.30
C LYS A 326 1.87 -28.55 4.85
N GLN A 327 1.88 -27.44 5.59
CA GLN A 327 0.63 -26.91 6.16
C GLN A 327 -0.31 -26.37 5.10
N LEU A 328 0.19 -25.63 4.09
CA LEU A 328 -0.64 -25.16 2.99
C LEU A 328 -1.18 -26.35 2.15
N GLN A 329 -0.33 -27.35 1.86
CA GLN A 329 -0.74 -28.56 1.14
C GLN A 329 -1.79 -29.33 1.95
N ASN A 330 -1.61 -29.44 3.28
CA ASN A 330 -2.56 -30.13 4.14
C ASN A 330 -3.94 -29.47 4.12
N ILE A 331 -4.02 -28.16 4.13
CA ILE A 331 -5.31 -27.45 3.98
C ILE A 331 -5.93 -27.71 2.61
N ALA A 332 -5.13 -27.75 1.55
CA ALA A 332 -5.62 -28.08 0.21
C ALA A 332 -6.16 -29.52 0.15
N ASP A 333 -5.49 -30.49 0.76
CA ASP A 333 -5.85 -31.90 0.69
C ASP A 333 -7.01 -32.26 1.61
N ASN A 334 -6.99 -31.78 2.84
CA ASN A 334 -7.86 -32.22 3.94
C ASN A 334 -8.84 -31.15 4.43
N GLY A 335 -8.68 -29.90 3.99
CA GLY A 335 -9.39 -28.75 4.55
C GLY A 335 -8.79 -28.25 5.87
N PRO A 336 -9.25 -27.07 6.33
CA PRO A 336 -8.83 -26.51 7.60
C PRO A 336 -9.46 -27.28 8.78
N VAL A 337 -8.80 -27.26 9.93
CA VAL A 337 -9.35 -27.80 11.17
C VAL A 337 -10.59 -27.00 11.57
N ALA A 338 -11.71 -27.69 11.88
CA ALA A 338 -12.99 -27.06 12.19
C ALA A 338 -12.90 -26.04 13.34
N SER A 339 -12.17 -26.38 14.42
CA SER A 339 -11.98 -25.47 15.56
C SER A 339 -11.18 -24.21 15.19
N SER A 340 -10.28 -24.27 14.20
CA SER A 340 -9.56 -23.11 13.68
C SER A 340 -10.49 -22.21 12.87
N MET A 341 -11.36 -22.79 12.04
CA MET A 341 -12.39 -22.04 11.33
C MET A 341 -13.33 -21.30 12.28
N ASP A 342 -13.79 -21.97 13.35
CA ASP A 342 -14.67 -21.33 14.36
C ASP A 342 -13.97 -20.16 15.05
N LYS A 343 -12.70 -20.33 15.42
CA LYS A 343 -11.88 -19.23 16.00
C LYS A 343 -11.77 -18.05 15.03
N VAL A 344 -11.46 -18.31 13.77
CA VAL A 344 -11.31 -17.28 12.73
C VAL A 344 -12.62 -16.54 12.50
N LYS A 345 -13.74 -17.24 12.36
CA LYS A 345 -15.05 -16.60 12.18
C LYS A 345 -15.45 -15.71 13.35
N LYS A 346 -15.26 -16.18 14.59
CA LYS A 346 -15.50 -15.37 15.80
C LYS A 346 -14.62 -14.15 15.86
N TYR A 347 -13.34 -14.29 15.53
CA TYR A 347 -12.39 -13.19 15.47
C TYR A 347 -12.80 -12.12 14.44
N LEU A 348 -13.11 -12.53 13.20
CA LEU A 348 -13.49 -11.62 12.12
C LEU A 348 -14.76 -10.83 12.44
N LYS A 349 -15.78 -11.47 12.99
CA LYS A 349 -17.02 -10.76 13.42
C LYS A 349 -16.76 -9.77 14.56
N LYS A 350 -15.91 -10.13 15.53
CA LYS A 350 -15.50 -9.21 16.59
C LYS A 350 -14.71 -8.02 16.03
N GLN A 351 -13.77 -8.30 15.13
CA GLN A 351 -12.96 -7.27 14.47
C GLN A 351 -13.84 -6.32 13.64
N TYR A 352 -14.81 -6.86 12.88
CA TYR A 352 -15.75 -6.06 12.12
C TYR A 352 -16.50 -5.05 13.00
N GLY A 353 -17.02 -5.48 14.15
CA GLY A 353 -17.69 -4.58 15.09
C GLY A 353 -16.81 -3.43 15.61
N GLN A 354 -15.47 -3.61 15.60
CA GLN A 354 -14.51 -2.58 16.00
C GLN A 354 -14.13 -1.67 14.83
N MET A 355 -13.92 -2.22 13.64
CA MET A 355 -13.47 -1.44 12.48
C MET A 355 -14.60 -0.69 11.79
N ALA A 356 -15.82 -1.21 11.76
CA ALA A 356 -16.98 -0.58 11.11
C ALA A 356 -17.39 0.78 11.73
N ILE A 357 -16.86 1.11 12.90
CA ILE A 357 -17.00 2.41 13.55
C ILE A 357 -15.72 3.24 13.46
N THR A 358 -14.93 3.10 12.40
CA THR A 358 -13.73 3.89 12.15
C THR A 358 -13.75 4.54 10.78
N ASN A 359 -13.17 5.73 10.67
CA ASN A 359 -13.08 6.45 9.39
C ASN A 359 -12.20 5.71 8.38
N ASP A 360 -11.16 5.02 8.85
CA ASP A 360 -10.23 4.26 7.99
C ASP A 360 -10.92 3.09 7.29
N TYR A 361 -11.78 2.36 8.01
CA TYR A 361 -12.56 1.28 7.42
C TYR A 361 -13.48 1.79 6.31
N TRP A 362 -14.20 2.89 6.54
CA TRP A 362 -15.07 3.46 5.51
C TRP A 362 -14.29 4.06 4.35
N SER A 363 -13.08 4.57 4.59
CA SER A 363 -12.17 4.94 3.49
C SER A 363 -11.83 3.74 2.61
N TYR A 364 -11.50 2.61 3.22
CA TYR A 364 -11.24 1.35 2.49
C TYR A 364 -12.46 0.91 1.68
N VAL A 365 -13.64 0.80 2.30
CA VAL A 365 -14.88 0.37 1.64
C VAL A 365 -15.27 1.29 0.48
N ILE A 366 -15.25 2.61 0.70
CA ILE A 366 -15.62 3.59 -0.33
C ILE A 366 -14.66 3.54 -1.52
N TRP A 367 -13.36 3.40 -1.29
CA TRP A 367 -12.41 3.33 -2.40
C TRP A 367 -12.57 2.05 -3.22
N HIS A 368 -12.84 0.91 -2.60
CA HIS A 368 -13.17 -0.32 -3.35
C HIS A 368 -14.46 -0.19 -4.15
N GLU A 369 -15.48 0.50 -3.64
CA GLU A 369 -16.67 0.79 -4.43
C GLU A 369 -16.36 1.70 -5.62
N LEU A 370 -15.56 2.75 -5.42
CA LEU A 370 -15.24 3.73 -6.47
C LEU A 370 -14.28 3.23 -7.53
N ASP A 371 -13.35 2.37 -7.17
CA ASP A 371 -12.28 1.90 -8.07
C ASP A 371 -12.59 0.49 -8.62
N ASP A 372 -13.19 -0.39 -7.81
CA ASP A 372 -13.41 -1.79 -8.16
C ASP A 372 -14.88 -2.16 -8.40
N GLU A 373 -15.82 -1.24 -8.13
CA GLU A 373 -17.27 -1.52 -8.15
C GLU A 373 -17.64 -2.68 -7.21
N ALA A 374 -16.98 -2.75 -6.03
CA ALA A 374 -17.10 -3.84 -5.08
C ALA A 374 -17.41 -3.34 -3.65
N ASP A 375 -18.55 -3.78 -3.11
CA ASP A 375 -18.99 -3.45 -1.77
C ASP A 375 -18.45 -4.47 -0.74
N PHE A 376 -17.38 -4.08 -0.04
CA PHE A 376 -16.72 -4.89 0.98
C PHE A 376 -17.42 -4.86 2.35
N ASP A 377 -18.40 -3.98 2.55
CA ASP A 377 -19.17 -3.90 3.80
C ASP A 377 -20.45 -4.72 3.76
N LYS A 378 -21.06 -4.82 2.57
CA LYS A 378 -22.38 -5.45 2.42
C LYS A 378 -22.42 -6.88 2.94
N ASP A 379 -23.28 -7.10 3.91
CA ASP A 379 -23.52 -8.42 4.50
C ASP A 379 -22.26 -9.12 5.06
N TYR A 380 -21.23 -8.35 5.46
CA TYR A 380 -19.93 -8.89 5.89
C TYR A 380 -20.04 -10.05 6.89
N CYS A 381 -20.79 -9.87 7.99
CA CYS A 381 -20.94 -10.94 8.99
C CYS A 381 -21.67 -12.18 8.45
N LYS A 382 -22.66 -12.00 7.57
CA LYS A 382 -23.34 -13.13 6.92
C LYS A 382 -22.38 -13.86 5.97
N MET A 383 -21.54 -13.14 5.26
CA MET A 383 -20.51 -13.70 4.38
C MET A 383 -19.48 -14.48 5.20
N VAL A 384 -19.03 -13.95 6.35
CA VAL A 384 -18.17 -14.69 7.30
C VAL A 384 -18.80 -16.01 7.72
N ASP A 385 -20.10 -16.02 8.06
CA ASP A 385 -20.80 -17.23 8.47
C ASP A 385 -20.98 -18.23 7.29
N ALA A 386 -21.22 -17.74 6.09
CA ALA A 386 -21.47 -18.54 4.89
C ALA A 386 -20.22 -19.25 4.31
N ILE A 387 -19.03 -18.65 4.46
CA ILE A 387 -17.79 -19.28 3.98
C ILE A 387 -17.50 -20.52 4.81
N SER A 388 -17.41 -21.67 4.15
CA SER A 388 -17.16 -22.97 4.77
C SER A 388 -15.67 -23.35 4.79
N GLY A 389 -15.31 -24.39 5.53
CA GLY A 389 -13.99 -25.01 5.44
C GLY A 389 -13.68 -25.55 4.04
N GLU A 390 -14.70 -26.00 3.32
CA GLU A 390 -14.56 -26.46 1.93
C GLU A 390 -14.23 -25.29 0.97
N ASP A 391 -14.79 -24.08 1.19
CA ASP A 391 -14.42 -22.89 0.40
C ASP A 391 -12.95 -22.55 0.59
N VAL A 392 -12.46 -22.58 1.84
CA VAL A 392 -11.04 -22.35 2.17
C VAL A 392 -10.14 -23.44 1.56
N GLN A 393 -10.56 -24.70 1.60
CA GLN A 393 -9.86 -25.80 0.96
C GLN A 393 -9.76 -25.61 -0.56
N LYS A 394 -10.86 -25.25 -1.22
CA LYS A 394 -10.90 -24.97 -2.67
C LYS A 394 -9.99 -23.81 -3.04
N MET A 395 -9.94 -22.77 -2.22
CA MET A 395 -9.05 -21.63 -2.43
C MET A 395 -7.56 -22.05 -2.37
N ALA A 396 -7.17 -22.84 -1.36
CA ALA A 396 -5.82 -23.38 -1.26
C ALA A 396 -5.46 -24.27 -2.47
N LYS A 397 -6.39 -25.15 -2.90
CA LYS A 397 -6.22 -25.96 -4.11
C LYS A 397 -6.05 -25.10 -5.36
N LEU A 398 -6.88 -24.08 -5.54
CA LEU A 398 -6.84 -23.18 -6.70
C LEU A 398 -5.48 -22.50 -6.83
N LEU A 399 -4.91 -22.00 -5.73
CA LEU A 399 -3.59 -21.38 -5.71
C LEU A 399 -2.48 -22.38 -6.02
N LEU A 400 -2.48 -23.56 -5.36
CA LEU A 400 -1.43 -24.56 -5.55
C LEU A 400 -1.42 -25.20 -6.94
N GLN A 401 -2.61 -25.38 -7.56
CA GLN A 401 -2.74 -25.95 -8.90
C GLN A 401 -2.11 -25.08 -9.99
N GLN A 402 -1.99 -23.78 -9.78
CA GLN A 402 -1.36 -22.85 -10.72
C GLN A 402 0.17 -22.95 -10.74
N LYS A 403 0.75 -23.65 -9.76
CA LYS A 403 2.20 -23.94 -9.66
C LYS A 403 3.07 -22.68 -9.73
N GLN A 404 2.60 -21.57 -9.20
CA GLN A 404 3.32 -20.31 -9.12
C GLN A 404 3.77 -20.10 -7.68
N ARG A 405 5.05 -20.26 -7.43
CA ARG A 405 5.65 -20.14 -6.11
C ARG A 405 7.06 -19.58 -6.23
N ILE A 406 7.33 -18.54 -5.49
CA ILE A 406 8.67 -17.97 -5.38
C ILE A 406 9.10 -18.04 -3.93
N GLU A 407 10.25 -18.63 -3.67
CA GLU A 407 10.90 -18.59 -2.36
C GLU A 407 12.20 -17.81 -2.47
N VAL A 408 12.41 -16.87 -1.55
CA VAL A 408 13.69 -16.17 -1.38
C VAL A 408 14.19 -16.39 0.03
N THR A 409 15.37 -17.00 0.15
CA THR A 409 15.99 -17.37 1.40
C THR A 409 17.40 -16.80 1.50
N MET A 410 17.63 -16.03 2.57
CA MET A 410 18.98 -15.58 2.95
C MET A 410 19.40 -16.29 4.23
N LEU A 411 20.46 -17.05 4.15
CA LEU A 411 21.08 -17.72 5.29
C LEU A 411 22.28 -16.90 5.80
N SER A 412 22.57 -17.02 7.09
CA SER A 412 23.84 -16.58 7.66
C SER A 412 24.90 -17.70 7.50
N GLU A 413 26.15 -17.27 7.29
CA GLU A 413 27.31 -18.15 7.44
C GLU A 413 27.46 -18.60 8.89
#